data_1385cc59749a8c8c64e45703b3eeeb06
#
_entry.id   1385cc59749a8c8c64e45703b3eeeb06
#
_cell.length_a   1.000
_cell.length_b   1.000
_cell.length_c   1.000
_cell.angle_alpha   90.00
_cell.angle_beta   90.00
_cell.angle_gamma   90.00
#
_symmetry.space_group_name_H-M   'P 1'
#
loop_
_entity.id
_entity.type
_entity.pdbx_description
1 polymer ?
#
loop_
_entity_poly.entity_id
_entity_poly.type
_entity_poly.pdbx_seq_one_letter_code
_entity_poly.pdbx_strand_id
1 'polypeptide(L)'
;MWSYRRANFDKPIKMKCILLMLLAGAICLSVAAQPAARTKHLFIITIDGFRWQEVFTGADPLLVSNPEYVRDTALTREMYWDSSAEIRRKKLLPFFWGTLAERGRLYGNRLYGNKMNVRNWLRISYPGYNEMFTGHTGAITSPNLPVNNKHVNVLEYLNKSSDYHGKVAVFTSWSVFPYILNEERSGLPVNSGYEALGENGNEEAGLIDSVMATMHPTKTRHDYLTFCTAREYMRQHHPSVLYLGFGETDECAHGGRYDLYLQQAADIDRMIADLWYEVQTDAYYKDSTTFLITTDHGRGWKPNKWTTHGFWAQGSSEIWMAVLGPEIQAEGEIRSRGQAYQKQLAATMATLLGDPPAPGHPPGRAIRFPAARPVDELAAK
;
A
#
# COMPACT_ATOMS: atom_id res chain seq x y z
N MET A 1 34.77 23.99 87.63
CA MET A 1 34.38 25.08 86.74
C MET A 1 34.48 24.60 85.33
N TRP A 2 33.35 24.13 84.75
CA TRP A 2 33.30 23.60 83.36
C TRP A 2 32.42 24.52 82.57
N SER A 3 32.98 25.12 81.51
CA SER A 3 32.29 26.00 80.57
C SER A 3 31.75 25.19 79.39
N TYR A 4 30.44 25.23 79.20
CA TYR A 4 29.75 24.68 78.04
C TYR A 4 29.89 25.64 76.85
N ARG A 5 30.51 25.20 75.75
CA ARG A 5 30.44 25.88 74.48
C ARG A 5 29.20 25.43 73.71
N ARG A 6 28.27 26.35 73.41
CA ARG A 6 27.16 26.12 72.47
C ARG A 6 27.70 26.14 71.07
N ALA A 7 27.44 25.10 70.33
CA ALA A 7 27.68 25.05 68.87
C ALA A 7 26.46 25.68 68.17
N ASN A 8 26.71 26.73 67.37
CA ASN A 8 25.72 27.31 66.45
C ASN A 8 25.60 26.46 65.22
N PHE A 9 24.42 25.85 65.01
CA PHE A 9 24.05 25.22 63.77
C PHE A 9 23.00 26.14 63.09
N ASP A 10 23.46 27.04 62.23
CA ASP A 10 22.64 27.71 61.27
C ASP A 10 23.31 27.60 59.91
N LYS A 11 22.81 26.69 59.08
CA LYS A 11 23.18 26.62 57.68
C LYS A 11 21.90 26.59 56.80
N PRO A 12 21.63 27.65 55.99
CA PRO A 12 20.49 27.71 55.07
C PRO A 12 20.71 26.92 53.78
N ILE A 13 21.52 25.87 53.81
CA ILE A 13 21.92 25.09 52.58
C ILE A 13 20.86 24.08 52.17
N LYS A 14 20.02 23.60 53.12
CA LYS A 14 19.05 22.53 52.82
C LYS A 14 17.84 22.98 51.98
N MET A 15 17.44 24.24 52.07
CA MET A 15 16.24 24.75 51.38
C MET A 15 16.49 25.02 49.88
N LYS A 16 17.70 25.46 49.52
CA LYS A 16 18.07 25.65 48.11
C LYS A 16 18.23 24.32 47.34
N CYS A 17 18.75 23.27 48.01
CA CYS A 17 18.86 21.94 47.41
C CYS A 17 17.49 21.29 47.20
N ILE A 18 16.56 21.46 48.11
CA ILE A 18 15.18 20.94 47.99
C ILE A 18 14.44 21.67 46.86
N LEU A 19 14.62 22.97 46.73
CA LEU A 19 13.97 23.75 45.64
C LEU A 19 14.55 23.37 44.26
N LEU A 20 15.86 23.11 44.17
CA LEU A 20 16.50 22.62 42.94
C LEU A 20 16.05 21.19 42.56
N MET A 21 15.86 20.30 43.51
CA MET A 21 15.33 18.98 43.28
C MET A 21 13.86 18.99 42.86
N LEU A 22 13.05 19.88 43.42
CA LEU A 22 11.66 20.08 43.01
C LEU A 22 11.55 20.73 41.61
N LEU A 23 12.44 21.66 41.25
CA LEU A 23 12.52 22.21 39.90
C LEU A 23 12.98 21.19 38.85
N ALA A 24 13.98 20.36 39.19
CA ALA A 24 14.45 19.28 38.34
C ALA A 24 13.38 18.19 38.14
N GLY A 25 12.61 17.86 39.21
CA GLY A 25 11.47 16.94 39.14
C GLY A 25 10.29 17.50 38.31
N ALA A 26 10.05 18.80 38.33
CA ALA A 26 9.02 19.45 37.52
C ALA A 26 9.40 19.51 36.00
N ILE A 27 10.70 19.60 35.68
CA ILE A 27 11.18 19.56 34.30
C ILE A 27 11.09 18.14 33.71
N CYS A 28 11.23 17.09 34.54
CA CYS A 28 11.07 15.71 34.10
C CYS A 28 9.61 15.27 33.88
N LEU A 29 8.62 16.02 34.38
CA LEU A 29 7.19 15.66 34.25
C LEU A 29 6.48 16.28 33.08
N SER A 30 7.13 17.07 32.25
CA SER A 30 6.57 17.67 31.03
C SER A 30 7.12 17.03 29.74
N VAL A 31 7.45 15.74 29.73
CA VAL A 31 7.39 14.98 28.49
C VAL A 31 5.89 14.79 28.21
N ALA A 32 5.26 15.81 27.64
CA ALA A 32 3.94 15.65 27.05
C ALA A 32 4.06 14.46 26.10
N ALA A 33 3.37 13.36 26.42
CA ALA A 33 3.27 12.23 25.51
C ALA A 33 2.79 12.82 24.18
N GLN A 34 3.66 12.84 23.18
CA GLN A 34 3.23 13.25 21.84
C GLN A 34 2.03 12.38 21.49
N PRO A 35 0.90 12.98 21.06
CA PRO A 35 -0.24 12.19 20.66
C PRO A 35 0.25 11.14 19.66
N ALA A 36 -0.12 9.88 19.88
CA ALA A 36 0.29 8.79 19.02
C ALA A 36 0.02 9.20 17.57
N ALA A 37 1.04 9.08 16.73
CA ALA A 37 0.94 9.43 15.31
C ALA A 37 -0.24 8.65 14.71
N ARG A 38 -1.19 9.37 14.10
CA ARG A 38 -2.43 8.80 13.56
C ARG A 38 -2.43 8.87 12.05
N THR A 39 -3.00 7.87 11.40
CA THR A 39 -3.24 7.90 9.95
C THR A 39 -4.23 9.01 9.61
N LYS A 40 -3.78 9.99 8.85
CA LYS A 40 -4.60 11.06 8.27
C LYS A 40 -4.73 10.92 6.76
N HIS A 41 -3.75 10.26 6.15
CA HIS A 41 -3.67 10.05 4.71
C HIS A 41 -3.53 8.56 4.42
N LEU A 42 -4.24 8.09 3.40
CA LEU A 42 -4.22 6.69 2.98
C LEU A 42 -3.86 6.59 1.50
N PHE A 43 -2.71 5.98 1.22
CA PHE A 43 -2.28 5.70 -0.13
C PHE A 43 -2.49 4.21 -0.42
N ILE A 44 -3.39 3.94 -1.35
CA ILE A 44 -3.77 2.60 -1.76
C ILE A 44 -3.08 2.32 -3.08
N ILE A 45 -2.33 1.23 -3.17
CA ILE A 45 -1.59 0.86 -4.38
C ILE A 45 -1.94 -0.58 -4.74
N THR A 46 -2.33 -0.79 -5.99
CA THR A 46 -2.57 -2.15 -6.50
C THR A 46 -1.64 -2.47 -7.66
N ILE A 47 -1.17 -3.72 -7.68
CA ILE A 47 -0.33 -4.29 -8.72
C ILE A 47 -1.11 -5.44 -9.35
N ASP A 48 -1.72 -5.21 -10.51
CA ASP A 48 -2.66 -6.14 -11.13
C ASP A 48 -2.03 -7.51 -11.40
N GLY A 49 -2.67 -8.56 -10.91
CA GLY A 49 -2.26 -9.94 -11.15
C GLY A 49 -0.85 -10.31 -10.63
N PHE A 50 -0.27 -9.51 -9.73
CA PHE A 50 1.07 -9.79 -9.19
C PHE A 50 1.03 -10.89 -8.14
N ARG A 51 1.71 -12.02 -8.43
CA ARG A 51 1.60 -13.24 -7.63
C ARG A 51 2.32 -13.12 -6.29
N TRP A 52 1.76 -13.75 -5.25
CA TRP A 52 2.39 -13.83 -3.93
C TRP A 52 3.76 -14.56 -3.97
N GLN A 53 3.96 -15.47 -4.93
CA GLN A 53 5.21 -16.20 -5.10
C GLN A 53 6.38 -15.23 -5.31
N GLU A 54 6.25 -14.32 -6.27
CA GLU A 54 7.31 -13.34 -6.54
C GLU A 54 7.51 -12.39 -5.37
N VAL A 55 6.44 -12.00 -4.69
CA VAL A 55 6.56 -11.13 -3.50
C VAL A 55 7.40 -11.81 -2.42
N PHE A 56 7.13 -13.07 -2.09
CA PHE A 56 7.74 -13.73 -0.95
C PHE A 56 8.96 -14.60 -1.28
N THR A 57 9.12 -15.02 -2.54
CA THR A 57 10.23 -15.90 -2.93
C THR A 57 11.11 -15.35 -4.05
N GLY A 58 10.74 -14.19 -4.62
CA GLY A 58 11.45 -13.61 -5.78
C GLY A 58 11.17 -14.36 -7.06
N ALA A 59 12.03 -14.20 -8.06
CA ALA A 59 11.87 -14.82 -9.37
C ALA A 59 11.66 -16.35 -9.27
N ASP A 60 10.63 -16.84 -9.97
CA ASP A 60 10.29 -18.27 -9.98
C ASP A 60 11.40 -19.10 -10.66
N PRO A 61 11.93 -20.14 -9.99
CA PRO A 61 13.03 -20.95 -10.52
C PRO A 61 12.77 -21.59 -11.88
N LEU A 62 11.51 -21.96 -12.14
CA LEU A 62 11.13 -22.66 -13.37
C LEU A 62 10.85 -21.69 -14.53
N LEU A 63 10.38 -20.48 -14.20
CA LEU A 63 10.04 -19.47 -15.20
C LEU A 63 11.26 -18.65 -15.64
N VAL A 64 12.12 -18.24 -14.71
CA VAL A 64 13.27 -17.36 -14.99
C VAL A 64 14.29 -17.93 -15.97
N SER A 65 14.32 -19.24 -16.13
CA SER A 65 15.22 -19.96 -17.04
C SER A 65 14.50 -20.53 -18.26
N ASN A 66 13.19 -20.31 -18.40
CA ASN A 66 12.41 -20.87 -19.50
C ASN A 66 12.45 -19.93 -20.72
N PRO A 67 13.07 -20.33 -21.86
CA PRO A 67 13.15 -19.48 -23.05
C PRO A 67 11.80 -19.24 -23.74
N GLU A 68 10.75 -19.96 -23.38
CA GLU A 68 9.37 -19.66 -23.79
C GLU A 68 8.87 -18.35 -23.22
N TYR A 69 9.30 -18.00 -21.99
CA TYR A 69 8.81 -16.85 -21.25
C TYR A 69 9.85 -15.73 -21.03
N VAL A 70 11.11 -16.04 -21.28
CA VAL A 70 12.24 -15.12 -21.07
C VAL A 70 13.09 -15.03 -22.32
N ARG A 71 13.21 -13.83 -22.91
CA ARG A 71 13.99 -13.63 -24.14
C ARG A 71 15.50 -13.78 -23.90
N ASP A 72 16.00 -13.13 -22.84
CA ASP A 72 17.39 -13.22 -22.40
C ASP A 72 17.44 -13.81 -21.00
N THR A 73 17.58 -15.14 -20.95
CA THR A 73 17.63 -15.88 -19.69
C THR A 73 18.90 -15.58 -18.88
N ALA A 74 20.02 -15.25 -19.55
CA ALA A 74 21.27 -14.93 -18.89
C ALA A 74 21.14 -13.59 -18.14
N LEU A 75 20.72 -12.55 -18.84
CA LEU A 75 20.49 -11.23 -18.25
C LEU A 75 19.42 -11.25 -17.15
N THR A 76 18.28 -11.90 -17.41
CA THR A 76 17.18 -11.96 -16.43
C THR A 76 17.60 -12.68 -15.16
N ARG A 77 18.41 -13.73 -15.28
CA ARG A 77 18.98 -14.42 -14.13
C ARG A 77 20.01 -13.59 -13.38
N GLU A 78 20.86 -12.87 -14.06
CA GLU A 78 21.81 -11.95 -13.42
C GLU A 78 21.08 -10.90 -12.57
N MET A 79 20.03 -10.33 -13.10
CA MET A 79 19.24 -9.29 -12.42
C MET A 79 18.45 -9.83 -11.22
N TYR A 80 17.75 -10.94 -11.37
CA TYR A 80 16.71 -11.34 -10.43
C TYR A 80 16.92 -12.71 -9.77
N TRP A 81 17.87 -13.51 -10.25
CA TRP A 81 18.05 -14.87 -9.74
C TRP A 81 19.09 -14.95 -8.61
N ASP A 82 18.80 -15.85 -7.70
CA ASP A 82 19.72 -16.42 -6.70
C ASP A 82 19.18 -17.78 -6.23
N SER A 83 20.03 -18.63 -5.66
CA SER A 83 19.60 -19.91 -5.07
C SER A 83 18.74 -19.72 -3.84
N SER A 84 19.03 -18.67 -3.04
CA SER A 84 18.26 -18.28 -1.87
C SER A 84 17.01 -17.49 -2.27
N ALA A 85 15.83 -17.94 -1.86
CA ALA A 85 14.58 -17.21 -2.05
C ALA A 85 14.61 -15.84 -1.36
N GLU A 86 15.29 -15.74 -0.22
CA GLU A 86 15.44 -14.49 0.50
C GLU A 86 16.25 -13.45 -0.29
N ILE A 87 17.33 -13.87 -0.94
CA ILE A 87 18.14 -12.99 -1.79
C ILE A 87 17.35 -12.63 -3.05
N ARG A 88 16.69 -13.60 -3.71
CA ARG A 88 15.87 -13.34 -4.91
C ARG A 88 14.81 -12.28 -4.68
N ARG A 89 14.03 -12.38 -3.59
CA ARG A 89 12.97 -11.42 -3.30
C ARG A 89 13.52 -10.01 -3.01
N LYS A 90 14.71 -9.92 -2.39
CA LYS A 90 15.39 -8.64 -2.17
C LYS A 90 15.96 -8.05 -3.46
N LYS A 91 16.42 -8.88 -4.40
CA LYS A 91 16.84 -8.42 -5.74
C LYS A 91 15.66 -7.87 -6.53
N LEU A 92 14.50 -8.53 -6.46
CA LEU A 92 13.32 -8.14 -7.21
C LEU A 92 12.63 -6.91 -6.61
N LEU A 93 12.45 -6.89 -5.28
CA LEU A 93 11.66 -5.91 -4.55
C LEU A 93 12.47 -5.32 -3.37
N PRO A 94 13.53 -4.53 -3.66
CA PRO A 94 14.42 -4.01 -2.63
C PRO A 94 13.73 -3.09 -1.61
N PHE A 95 12.76 -2.27 -2.02
CA PHE A 95 11.99 -1.43 -1.11
C PHE A 95 11.07 -2.24 -0.19
N PHE A 96 10.36 -3.22 -0.74
CA PHE A 96 9.50 -4.11 0.05
C PHE A 96 10.30 -4.85 1.13
N TRP A 97 11.47 -5.38 0.78
CA TRP A 97 12.26 -6.20 1.70
C TRP A 97 13.31 -5.43 2.52
N GLY A 98 13.59 -4.21 2.16
CA GLY A 98 14.38 -3.27 2.98
C GLY A 98 13.48 -2.45 3.88
N THR A 99 12.77 -1.48 3.32
CA THR A 99 12.02 -0.50 4.11
C THR A 99 10.67 -1.01 4.61
N LEU A 100 9.85 -1.59 3.71
CA LEU A 100 8.48 -1.95 4.06
C LEU A 100 8.44 -3.15 5.04
N ALA A 101 9.28 -4.16 4.83
CA ALA A 101 9.38 -5.29 5.76
C ALA A 101 9.95 -4.90 7.13
N GLU A 102 10.77 -3.86 7.19
CA GLU A 102 11.33 -3.37 8.47
C GLU A 102 10.34 -2.50 9.26
N ARG A 103 9.48 -1.76 8.56
CA ARG A 103 8.61 -0.73 9.16
C ARG A 103 7.12 -1.04 9.11
N GLY A 104 6.72 -2.08 8.42
CA GLY A 104 5.34 -2.45 8.16
C GLY A 104 5.04 -3.92 8.42
N ARG A 105 4.03 -4.42 7.72
CA ARG A 105 3.55 -5.80 7.84
C ARG A 105 3.21 -6.35 6.45
N LEU A 106 3.64 -7.59 6.18
CA LEU A 106 3.35 -8.30 4.93
C LEU A 106 2.53 -9.56 5.23
N TYR A 107 1.37 -9.68 4.58
CA TYR A 107 0.43 -10.79 4.70
C TYR A 107 0.34 -11.56 3.40
N GLY A 108 0.12 -12.86 3.48
CA GLY A 108 -0.13 -13.70 2.31
C GLY A 108 0.97 -14.71 2.00
N ASN A 109 2.04 -14.80 2.82
CA ASN A 109 3.04 -15.85 2.62
C ASN A 109 2.48 -17.23 3.00
N ARG A 110 2.11 -17.99 1.98
CA ARG A 110 1.50 -19.31 2.13
C ARG A 110 2.46 -20.37 2.64
N LEU A 111 3.77 -20.15 2.52
CA LEU A 111 4.77 -21.07 3.08
C LEU A 111 4.67 -21.17 4.61
N TYR A 112 4.20 -20.11 5.27
CA TYR A 112 3.95 -20.09 6.71
C TYR A 112 2.48 -20.36 7.06
N GLY A 113 1.62 -20.64 6.07
CA GLY A 113 0.18 -20.80 6.30
C GLY A 113 -0.55 -19.49 6.58
N ASN A 114 0.11 -18.34 6.36
CA ASN A 114 -0.55 -17.04 6.33
C ASN A 114 -1.18 -16.86 4.96
N LYS A 115 -2.50 -16.74 4.92
CA LYS A 115 -3.25 -16.76 3.67
C LYS A 115 -4.08 -15.50 3.51
N MET A 116 -4.08 -14.94 2.31
CA MET A 116 -5.03 -13.92 1.87
C MET A 116 -5.64 -14.34 0.55
N ASN A 117 -6.97 -14.19 0.41
CA ASN A 117 -7.68 -14.69 -0.75
C ASN A 117 -8.77 -13.73 -1.22
N VAL A 118 -9.00 -13.71 -2.54
CA VAL A 118 -10.25 -13.23 -3.11
C VAL A 118 -11.37 -14.25 -2.87
N ARG A 119 -12.60 -13.78 -2.70
CA ARG A 119 -13.79 -14.60 -2.48
C ARG A 119 -14.75 -14.60 -3.66
N ASN A 120 -14.64 -13.62 -4.55
CA ASN A 120 -15.42 -13.66 -5.79
C ASN A 120 -15.01 -14.91 -6.60
N TRP A 121 -15.97 -15.51 -7.29
CA TRP A 121 -15.74 -16.78 -7.97
C TRP A 121 -15.05 -16.63 -9.32
N LEU A 122 -15.12 -15.47 -9.99
CA LEU A 122 -14.49 -15.24 -11.29
C LEU A 122 -12.97 -15.07 -11.19
N ARG A 123 -12.48 -14.43 -10.13
CA ARG A 123 -11.03 -14.21 -9.88
C ARG A 123 -10.32 -13.56 -11.07
N ILE A 124 -10.92 -12.48 -11.56
CA ILE A 124 -10.43 -11.61 -12.63
C ILE A 124 -10.53 -10.15 -12.15
N SER A 125 -9.94 -9.22 -12.90
CA SER A 125 -9.65 -7.86 -12.42
C SER A 125 -10.90 -7.08 -11.96
N TYR A 126 -11.91 -6.87 -12.81
CA TYR A 126 -13.08 -6.10 -12.38
C TYR A 126 -13.76 -6.67 -11.12
N PRO A 127 -14.08 -7.98 -11.04
CA PRO A 127 -14.60 -8.59 -9.81
C PRO A 127 -13.66 -8.50 -8.62
N GLY A 128 -12.35 -8.56 -8.84
CA GLY A 128 -11.33 -8.38 -7.80
C GLY A 128 -11.39 -6.97 -7.22
N TYR A 129 -11.33 -5.95 -8.05
CA TYR A 129 -11.45 -4.57 -7.61
C TYR A 129 -12.82 -4.25 -7.00
N ASN A 130 -13.91 -4.82 -7.55
CA ASN A 130 -15.23 -4.71 -6.91
C ASN A 130 -15.20 -5.28 -5.48
N GLU A 131 -14.67 -6.49 -5.28
CA GLU A 131 -14.54 -7.09 -3.95
C GLU A 131 -13.70 -6.21 -3.02
N MET A 132 -12.57 -5.69 -3.51
CA MET A 132 -11.65 -4.85 -2.76
C MET A 132 -12.30 -3.56 -2.24
N PHE A 133 -12.97 -2.83 -3.12
CA PHE A 133 -13.50 -1.50 -2.80
C PHE A 133 -14.92 -1.51 -2.24
N THR A 134 -15.66 -2.60 -2.43
CA THR A 134 -17.04 -2.68 -1.98
C THR A 134 -17.30 -3.76 -0.92
N GLY A 135 -16.40 -4.74 -0.77
CA GLY A 135 -16.59 -5.94 0.05
C GLY A 135 -17.59 -6.95 -0.53
N HIS A 136 -18.24 -6.64 -1.65
CA HIS A 136 -19.19 -7.53 -2.29
C HIS A 136 -18.51 -8.59 -3.14
N THR A 137 -18.85 -9.86 -2.88
CA THR A 137 -18.30 -11.04 -3.58
C THR A 137 -19.32 -11.75 -4.47
N GLY A 138 -20.54 -11.27 -4.48
CA GLY A 138 -21.69 -11.90 -5.14
C GLY A 138 -21.72 -11.78 -6.65
N ALA A 139 -22.89 -12.01 -7.23
CA ALA A 139 -23.12 -11.99 -8.67
C ALA A 139 -22.63 -10.68 -9.30
N ILE A 140 -21.83 -10.83 -10.32
CA ILE A 140 -21.02 -9.79 -10.91
C ILE A 140 -21.83 -8.96 -11.87
N THR A 141 -21.53 -7.69 -11.79
CA THR A 141 -22.04 -6.72 -12.74
C THR A 141 -21.29 -6.75 -14.07
N SER A 142 -20.02 -7.15 -14.08
CA SER A 142 -19.23 -7.11 -15.31
C SER A 142 -18.02 -8.06 -15.28
N PRO A 143 -17.82 -8.90 -16.30
CA PRO A 143 -16.57 -9.63 -16.52
C PRO A 143 -15.60 -8.75 -17.29
N ASN A 144 -14.92 -7.80 -16.64
CA ASN A 144 -13.95 -6.86 -17.27
C ASN A 144 -14.54 -5.96 -18.38
N LEU A 145 -15.85 -5.72 -18.39
CA LEU A 145 -16.50 -4.81 -19.35
C LEU A 145 -16.71 -3.42 -18.72
N PRO A 146 -16.73 -2.36 -19.54
CA PRO A 146 -16.97 -1.00 -19.08
C PRO A 146 -18.46 -0.77 -18.74
N VAL A 147 -18.92 -1.34 -17.63
CA VAL A 147 -20.28 -1.23 -17.11
C VAL A 147 -20.22 -0.68 -15.69
N ASN A 148 -20.98 0.38 -15.40
CA ASN A 148 -20.98 1.04 -14.12
C ASN A 148 -21.35 0.08 -12.96
N ASN A 149 -20.49 0.05 -11.95
CA ASN A 149 -20.68 -0.75 -10.74
C ASN A 149 -21.90 -0.26 -9.95
N LYS A 150 -22.78 -1.18 -9.59
CA LYS A 150 -23.99 -0.87 -8.82
C LYS A 150 -23.70 -0.65 -7.34
N HIS A 151 -22.61 -1.22 -6.83
CA HIS A 151 -22.27 -1.15 -5.41
C HIS A 151 -21.55 0.17 -5.10
N VAL A 152 -21.88 0.77 -3.98
CA VAL A 152 -21.13 1.91 -3.44
C VAL A 152 -19.77 1.42 -2.98
N ASN A 153 -18.71 2.07 -3.42
CA ASN A 153 -17.35 1.73 -3.05
C ASN A 153 -16.84 2.60 -1.89
N VAL A 154 -15.78 2.16 -1.21
CA VAL A 154 -15.24 2.87 -0.05
C VAL A 154 -14.66 4.25 -0.41
N LEU A 155 -14.10 4.43 -1.62
CA LEU A 155 -13.60 5.73 -2.05
C LEU A 155 -14.75 6.72 -2.27
N GLU A 156 -15.87 6.26 -2.86
CA GLU A 156 -17.11 7.03 -2.97
C GLU A 156 -17.66 7.41 -1.58
N TYR A 157 -17.65 6.47 -0.64
CA TYR A 157 -18.07 6.71 0.74
C TYR A 157 -17.21 7.80 1.40
N LEU A 158 -15.88 7.67 1.32
CA LEU A 158 -14.95 8.66 1.85
C LEU A 158 -15.11 10.02 1.18
N ASN A 159 -15.26 10.06 -0.15
CA ASN A 159 -15.46 11.32 -0.88
C ASN A 159 -16.75 12.05 -0.50
N LYS A 160 -17.75 11.32 0.02
CA LYS A 160 -19.00 11.90 0.54
C LYS A 160 -18.95 12.28 2.02
N SER A 161 -17.92 11.86 2.76
CA SER A 161 -17.74 12.22 4.16
C SER A 161 -17.21 13.65 4.31
N SER A 162 -17.52 14.32 5.43
CA SER A 162 -17.09 15.70 5.68
C SER A 162 -15.56 15.88 5.70
N ASP A 163 -14.84 14.87 6.19
CA ASP A 163 -13.40 14.96 6.43
C ASP A 163 -12.57 14.75 5.15
N TYR A 164 -13.11 13.98 4.18
CA TYR A 164 -12.42 13.58 2.96
C TYR A 164 -13.05 14.11 1.68
N HIS A 165 -14.13 14.88 1.77
CA HIS A 165 -14.81 15.46 0.59
C HIS A 165 -13.85 16.29 -0.27
N GLY A 166 -13.73 15.93 -1.55
CA GLY A 166 -12.82 16.58 -2.48
C GLY A 166 -11.33 16.29 -2.25
N LYS A 167 -11.00 15.34 -1.35
CA LYS A 167 -9.62 14.95 -1.03
C LYS A 167 -9.29 13.52 -1.42
N VAL A 168 -10.13 12.89 -2.23
CA VAL A 168 -9.94 11.55 -2.76
C VAL A 168 -9.60 11.65 -4.23
N ALA A 169 -8.49 11.04 -4.67
CA ALA A 169 -8.06 11.04 -6.06
C ALA A 169 -7.66 9.63 -6.50
N VAL A 170 -7.88 9.33 -7.78
CA VAL A 170 -7.69 8.00 -8.37
C VAL A 170 -6.89 8.12 -9.66
N PHE A 171 -5.80 7.36 -9.77
CA PHE A 171 -4.96 7.26 -10.96
C PHE A 171 -4.73 5.80 -11.31
N THR A 172 -5.12 5.38 -12.49
CA THR A 172 -5.04 3.96 -12.86
C THR A 172 -4.54 3.78 -14.28
N SER A 173 -3.80 2.70 -14.50
CA SER A 173 -3.32 2.35 -15.83
C SER A 173 -4.43 1.78 -16.70
N TRP A 174 -5.34 0.99 -16.14
CA TRP A 174 -6.42 0.35 -16.88
C TRP A 174 -7.63 1.27 -17.05
N SER A 175 -8.06 1.49 -18.30
CA SER A 175 -9.12 2.42 -18.68
C SER A 175 -10.55 2.04 -18.23
N VAL A 176 -10.74 0.91 -17.52
CA VAL A 176 -12.05 0.45 -17.04
C VAL A 176 -12.38 0.97 -15.64
N PHE A 177 -11.45 1.60 -14.94
CA PHE A 177 -11.65 2.07 -13.56
C PHE A 177 -12.77 3.10 -13.38
N PRO A 178 -13.09 4.02 -14.31
CA PRO A 178 -14.25 4.88 -14.18
C PRO A 178 -15.55 4.12 -13.98
N TYR A 179 -15.67 2.94 -14.59
CA TYR A 179 -16.84 2.06 -14.44
C TYR A 179 -16.78 1.23 -13.17
N ILE A 180 -15.60 0.73 -12.76
CA ILE A 180 -15.41 -0.02 -11.51
C ILE A 180 -15.81 0.84 -10.30
N LEU A 181 -15.40 2.11 -10.29
CA LEU A 181 -15.67 3.06 -9.22
C LEU A 181 -16.97 3.85 -9.44
N ASN A 182 -17.63 3.65 -10.59
CA ASN A 182 -18.82 4.38 -11.03
C ASN A 182 -18.63 5.89 -10.87
N GLU A 183 -17.68 6.44 -11.62
CA GLU A 183 -17.26 7.83 -11.55
C GLU A 183 -18.45 8.79 -11.65
N GLU A 184 -19.41 8.51 -12.56
CA GLU A 184 -20.63 9.30 -12.73
C GLU A 184 -21.44 9.45 -11.42
N ARG A 185 -21.62 8.36 -10.67
CA ARG A 185 -22.35 8.38 -9.41
C ARG A 185 -21.49 8.86 -8.25
N SER A 186 -20.23 8.45 -8.22
CA SER A 186 -19.34 8.70 -7.08
C SER A 186 -18.83 10.14 -7.02
N GLY A 187 -18.74 10.80 -8.18
CA GLY A 187 -18.12 12.11 -8.30
C GLY A 187 -16.63 12.12 -7.96
N LEU A 188 -15.97 10.95 -8.05
CA LEU A 188 -14.54 10.82 -7.82
C LEU A 188 -13.77 11.35 -9.03
N PRO A 189 -12.67 12.09 -8.85
CA PRO A 189 -11.75 12.35 -9.95
C PRO A 189 -10.97 11.07 -10.28
N VAL A 190 -11.30 10.44 -11.40
CA VAL A 190 -10.66 9.20 -11.87
C VAL A 190 -9.90 9.47 -13.14
N ASN A 191 -8.59 9.64 -13.07
CA ASN A 191 -7.73 9.68 -14.24
C ASN A 191 -7.27 8.27 -14.61
N SER A 192 -7.65 7.75 -15.76
CA SER A 192 -7.43 6.37 -16.15
C SER A 192 -7.00 6.20 -17.60
N GLY A 193 -6.24 5.14 -17.89
CA GLY A 193 -5.71 4.94 -19.24
C GLY A 193 -4.93 6.17 -19.72
N TYR A 194 -5.05 6.52 -21.00
CA TYR A 194 -4.35 7.67 -21.59
C TYR A 194 -5.14 8.98 -21.50
N GLU A 195 -5.91 9.15 -20.45
CA GLU A 195 -6.60 10.41 -20.17
C GLU A 195 -5.58 11.47 -19.71
N ALA A 196 -5.68 12.67 -20.31
CA ALA A 196 -4.81 13.78 -19.96
C ALA A 196 -5.08 14.26 -18.54
N LEU A 197 -4.04 14.78 -17.88
CA LEU A 197 -4.21 15.40 -16.55
C LEU A 197 -4.96 16.74 -16.65
N GLY A 198 -4.76 17.47 -17.76
CA GLY A 198 -5.54 18.67 -18.08
C GLY A 198 -5.26 19.88 -17.19
N GLU A 199 -4.17 19.89 -16.46
CA GLU A 199 -3.77 20.97 -15.54
C GLU A 199 -3.21 22.16 -16.32
N ASN A 200 -4.10 23.08 -16.73
CA ASN A 200 -3.73 24.25 -17.49
C ASN A 200 -2.75 25.16 -16.71
N GLY A 201 -1.61 25.45 -17.32
CA GLY A 201 -0.58 26.32 -16.76
C GLY A 201 0.49 25.61 -15.93
N ASN A 202 0.41 24.30 -15.79
CA ASN A 202 1.44 23.46 -15.20
C ASN A 202 2.33 22.85 -16.28
N GLU A 203 3.61 23.20 -16.29
CA GLU A 203 4.56 22.73 -17.32
C GLU A 203 4.80 21.21 -17.23
N GLU A 204 4.91 20.63 -16.02
CA GLU A 204 5.13 19.20 -15.83
C GLU A 204 3.91 18.38 -16.26
N ALA A 205 2.70 18.82 -15.91
CA ALA A 205 1.46 18.21 -16.37
C ALA A 205 1.34 18.27 -17.91
N GLY A 206 1.63 19.42 -18.50
CA GLY A 206 1.65 19.61 -19.95
C GLY A 206 2.68 18.72 -20.66
N LEU A 207 3.84 18.47 -20.05
CA LEU A 207 4.84 17.54 -20.57
C LEU A 207 4.33 16.10 -20.54
N ILE A 208 3.76 15.66 -19.41
CA ILE A 208 3.19 14.31 -19.26
C ILE A 208 2.09 14.10 -20.33
N ASP A 209 1.18 15.04 -20.47
CA ASP A 209 0.10 14.98 -21.46
C ASP A 209 0.64 14.94 -22.90
N SER A 210 1.68 15.72 -23.19
CA SER A 210 2.35 15.70 -24.49
C SER A 210 3.00 14.35 -24.80
N VAL A 211 3.65 13.72 -23.81
CA VAL A 211 4.20 12.38 -23.97
C VAL A 211 3.09 11.36 -24.22
N MET A 212 2.01 11.40 -23.44
CA MET A 212 0.85 10.50 -23.64
C MET A 212 0.22 10.66 -25.02
N ALA A 213 0.11 11.89 -25.53
CA ALA A 213 -0.47 12.18 -26.85
C ALA A 213 0.37 11.61 -28.02
N THR A 214 1.67 11.35 -27.81
CA THR A 214 2.54 10.72 -28.84
C THR A 214 2.43 9.20 -28.85
N MET A 215 1.82 8.61 -27.84
CA MET A 215 1.70 7.15 -27.73
C MET A 215 0.46 6.63 -28.47
N HIS A 216 0.54 5.36 -28.91
CA HIS A 216 -0.63 4.65 -29.40
C HIS A 216 -1.44 4.13 -28.20
N PRO A 217 -2.64 4.69 -27.95
CA PRO A 217 -3.42 4.30 -26.79
C PRO A 217 -3.77 2.81 -26.81
N THR A 218 -3.45 2.12 -25.76
CA THR A 218 -3.93 0.77 -25.44
C THR A 218 -4.98 0.85 -24.33
N LYS A 219 -5.55 -0.27 -23.90
CA LYS A 219 -6.48 -0.28 -22.77
C LYS A 219 -5.79 0.02 -21.45
N THR A 220 -4.49 -0.27 -21.37
CA THR A 220 -3.67 -0.10 -20.18
C THR A 220 -2.56 0.89 -20.49
N ARG A 221 -2.55 2.03 -19.81
CA ARG A 221 -1.46 3.02 -19.84
C ARG A 221 -0.20 2.43 -19.20
N HIS A 222 0.96 2.85 -19.66
CA HIS A 222 2.21 2.52 -18.98
C HIS A 222 2.18 2.96 -17.51
N ASP A 223 2.55 2.07 -16.60
CA ASP A 223 2.49 2.28 -15.15
C ASP A 223 3.32 3.48 -14.71
N TYR A 224 4.46 3.72 -15.37
CA TYR A 224 5.29 4.88 -15.09
C TYR A 224 4.58 6.21 -15.39
N LEU A 225 3.77 6.27 -16.45
CA LEU A 225 2.96 7.47 -16.76
C LEU A 225 1.83 7.65 -15.74
N THR A 226 1.20 6.57 -15.30
CA THR A 226 0.22 6.59 -14.21
C THR A 226 0.84 7.15 -12.93
N PHE A 227 2.04 6.70 -12.60
CA PHE A 227 2.80 7.18 -11.46
C PHE A 227 3.14 8.67 -11.57
N CYS A 228 3.68 9.12 -12.72
CA CYS A 228 4.02 10.52 -12.95
C CYS A 228 2.78 11.43 -12.84
N THR A 229 1.65 11.01 -13.44
CA THR A 229 0.39 11.75 -13.38
C THR A 229 -0.13 11.89 -11.95
N ALA A 230 -0.15 10.77 -11.19
CA ALA A 230 -0.58 10.76 -9.79
C ALA A 230 0.33 11.62 -8.90
N ARG A 231 1.64 11.53 -9.11
CA ARG A 231 2.65 12.26 -8.34
C ARG A 231 2.54 13.76 -8.56
N GLU A 232 2.34 14.18 -9.81
CA GLU A 232 2.15 15.60 -10.14
C GLU A 232 0.87 16.14 -9.52
N TYR A 233 -0.25 15.42 -9.64
CA TYR A 233 -1.49 15.77 -8.97
C TYR A 233 -1.33 15.84 -7.45
N MET A 234 -0.63 14.87 -6.85
CA MET A 234 -0.37 14.85 -5.40
C MET A 234 0.34 16.11 -4.93
N ARG A 235 1.34 16.58 -5.67
CA ARG A 235 2.11 17.78 -5.33
C ARG A 235 1.26 19.06 -5.35
N GLN A 236 0.32 19.12 -6.27
CA GLN A 236 -0.52 20.31 -6.45
C GLN A 236 -1.73 20.34 -5.52
N HIS A 237 -2.40 19.19 -5.33
CA HIS A 237 -3.72 19.11 -4.70
C HIS A 237 -3.72 18.49 -3.31
N HIS A 238 -2.62 17.85 -2.90
CA HIS A 238 -2.47 17.23 -1.57
C HIS A 238 -3.67 16.35 -1.17
N PRO A 239 -4.07 15.32 -1.97
CA PRO A 239 -5.18 14.44 -1.61
C PRO A 239 -4.90 13.69 -0.31
N SER A 240 -5.91 13.54 0.55
CA SER A 240 -5.80 12.71 1.75
C SER A 240 -5.95 11.22 1.47
N VAL A 241 -6.67 10.86 0.39
CA VAL A 241 -6.79 9.48 -0.08
C VAL A 241 -6.36 9.44 -1.54
N LEU A 242 -5.30 8.68 -1.80
CA LEU A 242 -4.75 8.50 -3.14
C LEU A 242 -4.79 7.02 -3.50
N TYR A 243 -5.42 6.70 -4.64
CA TYR A 243 -5.38 5.36 -5.19
C TYR A 243 -4.56 5.33 -6.48
N LEU A 244 -3.55 4.43 -6.53
CA LEU A 244 -2.79 4.09 -7.73
C LEU A 244 -3.06 2.64 -8.12
N GLY A 245 -3.53 2.44 -9.34
CA GLY A 245 -3.76 1.11 -9.91
C GLY A 245 -2.82 0.83 -11.08
N PHE A 246 -1.77 0.02 -10.85
CA PHE A 246 -0.81 -0.41 -11.86
C PHE A 246 -1.30 -1.67 -12.59
N GLY A 247 -1.12 -1.76 -13.91
CA GLY A 247 -1.71 -2.79 -14.75
C GLY A 247 -0.72 -3.59 -15.61
N GLU A 248 0.51 -3.12 -15.80
CA GLU A 248 1.43 -3.74 -16.77
C GLU A 248 1.94 -5.12 -16.35
N THR A 249 1.95 -5.45 -15.07
CA THR A 249 2.29 -6.81 -14.61
C THR A 249 1.33 -7.84 -15.17
N ASP A 250 0.02 -7.56 -15.18
CA ASP A 250 -0.99 -8.45 -15.75
C ASP A 250 -0.85 -8.57 -17.28
N GLU A 251 -0.64 -7.47 -17.98
CA GLU A 251 -0.40 -7.44 -19.42
C GLU A 251 0.84 -8.24 -19.81
N CYS A 252 1.97 -8.06 -19.11
CA CYS A 252 3.20 -8.83 -19.34
C CYS A 252 2.99 -10.32 -19.11
N ALA A 253 2.22 -10.69 -18.09
CA ALA A 253 1.90 -12.07 -17.82
C ALA A 253 1.00 -12.68 -18.91
N HIS A 254 -0.02 -11.99 -19.37
CA HIS A 254 -0.85 -12.42 -20.50
C HIS A 254 -0.05 -12.56 -21.79
N GLY A 255 0.93 -11.69 -21.99
CA GLY A 255 1.87 -11.78 -23.11
C GLY A 255 2.91 -12.89 -22.98
N GLY A 256 2.93 -13.65 -21.88
CA GLY A 256 3.90 -14.71 -21.62
C GLY A 256 5.34 -14.19 -21.45
N ARG A 257 5.51 -12.93 -21.05
CA ARG A 257 6.81 -12.26 -20.93
C ARG A 257 7.20 -12.13 -19.45
N TYR A 258 7.75 -13.24 -18.92
CA TYR A 258 8.17 -13.28 -17.52
C TYR A 258 9.33 -12.33 -17.21
N ASP A 259 10.23 -12.12 -18.16
CA ASP A 259 11.28 -11.12 -18.09
C ASP A 259 10.70 -9.69 -17.86
N LEU A 260 9.71 -9.29 -18.67
CA LEU A 260 9.05 -8.00 -18.52
C LEU A 260 8.17 -7.94 -17.27
N TYR A 261 7.52 -9.02 -16.89
CA TYR A 261 6.75 -9.11 -15.65
C TYR A 261 7.60 -8.83 -14.40
N LEU A 262 8.81 -9.41 -14.34
CA LEU A 262 9.77 -9.14 -13.27
C LEU A 262 10.28 -7.69 -13.33
N GLN A 263 10.55 -7.18 -14.53
CA GLN A 263 10.97 -5.80 -14.72
C GLN A 263 9.91 -4.81 -14.22
N GLN A 264 8.64 -5.00 -14.62
CA GLN A 264 7.54 -4.15 -14.15
C GLN A 264 7.38 -4.21 -12.63
N ALA A 265 7.51 -5.41 -12.02
CA ALA A 265 7.46 -5.53 -10.57
C ALA A 265 8.58 -4.74 -9.88
N ALA A 266 9.81 -4.80 -10.41
CA ALA A 266 10.96 -4.03 -9.89
C ALA A 266 10.80 -2.51 -10.11
N ASP A 267 10.24 -2.10 -11.25
CA ASP A 267 9.98 -0.70 -11.54
C ASP A 267 8.87 -0.14 -10.63
N ILE A 268 7.83 -0.93 -10.34
CA ILE A 268 6.78 -0.55 -9.39
C ILE A 268 7.34 -0.45 -7.96
N ASP A 269 8.19 -1.38 -7.53
CA ASP A 269 8.86 -1.31 -6.21
C ASP A 269 9.63 0.00 -6.07
N ARG A 270 10.35 0.42 -7.12
CA ARG A 270 11.07 1.71 -7.15
C ARG A 270 10.11 2.90 -7.12
N MET A 271 9.02 2.89 -7.91
CA MET A 271 8.01 3.95 -7.89
C MET A 271 7.38 4.10 -6.50
N ILE A 272 7.12 2.99 -5.81
CA ILE A 272 6.60 3.02 -4.44
C ILE A 272 7.65 3.58 -3.47
N ALA A 273 8.93 3.26 -3.66
CA ALA A 273 10.02 3.83 -2.87
C ALA A 273 10.12 5.34 -3.04
N ASP A 274 10.04 5.83 -4.28
CA ASP A 274 10.06 7.26 -4.61
C ASP A 274 8.86 7.98 -3.98
N LEU A 275 7.67 7.40 -4.09
CA LEU A 275 6.45 7.96 -3.47
C LEU A 275 6.57 7.99 -1.93
N TRP A 276 7.11 6.93 -1.33
CA TRP A 276 7.36 6.89 0.11
C TRP A 276 8.36 7.96 0.54
N TYR A 277 9.43 8.15 -0.22
CA TYR A 277 10.40 9.20 0.05
C TYR A 277 9.76 10.60 0.01
N GLU A 278 8.95 10.90 -1.01
CA GLU A 278 8.20 12.17 -1.08
C GLU A 278 7.30 12.36 0.12
N VAL A 279 6.49 11.35 0.44
CA VAL A 279 5.60 11.37 1.61
C VAL A 279 6.36 11.63 2.91
N GLN A 280 7.57 11.08 3.09
CA GLN A 280 8.36 11.28 4.30
C GLN A 280 9.10 12.64 4.34
N THR A 281 9.22 13.31 3.21
CA THR A 281 9.89 14.62 3.10
C THR A 281 8.90 15.79 3.00
N ASP A 282 7.64 15.53 2.71
CA ASP A 282 6.58 16.53 2.66
C ASP A 282 5.94 16.72 4.04
N ALA A 283 5.90 17.96 4.54
CA ALA A 283 5.38 18.27 5.87
C ALA A 283 3.89 17.96 6.06
N TYR A 284 3.09 17.93 4.97
CA TYR A 284 1.68 17.60 5.01
C TYR A 284 1.44 16.11 5.24
N TYR A 285 2.27 15.25 4.61
CA TYR A 285 2.11 13.81 4.62
C TYR A 285 2.94 13.09 5.68
N LYS A 286 4.08 13.66 6.03
CA LYS A 286 5.07 13.03 6.91
C LYS A 286 4.43 12.54 8.22
N ASP A 287 4.84 11.36 8.64
CA ASP A 287 4.41 10.71 9.90
C ASP A 287 2.88 10.55 10.08
N SER A 288 2.09 10.78 9.02
CA SER A 288 0.62 10.72 9.06
C SER A 288 0.01 9.94 7.89
N THR A 289 0.84 9.33 7.03
CA THR A 289 0.40 8.58 5.85
C THR A 289 0.58 7.08 6.05
N THR A 290 -0.47 6.33 5.73
CA THR A 290 -0.43 4.86 5.67
C THR A 290 -0.49 4.41 4.21
N PHE A 291 0.41 3.51 3.82
CA PHE A 291 0.39 2.79 2.54
C PHE A 291 -0.28 1.44 2.74
N LEU A 292 -1.24 1.12 1.88
CA LEU A 292 -1.84 -0.20 1.74
C LEU A 292 -1.60 -0.69 0.32
N ILE A 293 -0.79 -1.74 0.17
CA ILE A 293 -0.35 -2.25 -1.13
C ILE A 293 -0.85 -3.68 -1.27
N THR A 294 -1.46 -4.02 -2.41
CA THR A 294 -2.01 -5.36 -2.64
C THR A 294 -2.14 -5.67 -4.14
N THR A 295 -2.79 -6.78 -4.47
CA THR A 295 -3.19 -7.17 -5.82
C THR A 295 -4.67 -7.52 -5.84
N ASP A 296 -5.29 -7.45 -7.00
CA ASP A 296 -6.71 -7.73 -7.20
C ASP A 296 -7.03 -9.22 -7.33
N HIS A 297 -6.12 -10.00 -7.92
CA HIS A 297 -6.18 -11.48 -8.02
C HIS A 297 -4.77 -12.07 -8.12
N GLY A 298 -4.69 -13.38 -7.95
CA GLY A 298 -3.48 -14.16 -8.24
C GLY A 298 -3.51 -14.77 -9.64
N ARG A 299 -2.57 -15.66 -9.92
CA ARG A 299 -2.42 -16.35 -11.21
C ARG A 299 -2.17 -17.85 -11.01
N GLY A 300 -2.21 -18.62 -12.09
CA GLY A 300 -1.99 -20.06 -12.02
C GLY A 300 -0.64 -20.46 -11.43
N TRP A 301 -0.62 -21.53 -10.64
CA TRP A 301 0.62 -22.01 -9.99
C TRP A 301 1.60 -22.69 -10.94
N LYS A 302 1.04 -23.45 -11.93
CA LYS A 302 1.86 -24.26 -12.82
C LYS A 302 2.64 -23.35 -13.78
N PRO A 303 3.86 -23.72 -14.17
CA PRO A 303 4.67 -22.93 -15.11
C PRO A 303 3.96 -22.61 -16.43
N ASN A 304 3.10 -23.50 -16.92
CA ASN A 304 2.30 -23.27 -18.13
C ASN A 304 0.93 -22.60 -17.86
N LYS A 305 0.66 -22.15 -16.63
CA LYS A 305 -0.58 -21.49 -16.21
C LYS A 305 -0.36 -20.14 -15.54
N TRP A 306 0.88 -19.74 -15.33
CA TRP A 306 1.20 -18.44 -14.73
C TRP A 306 0.72 -17.26 -15.58
N THR A 307 0.60 -17.46 -16.90
CA THR A 307 0.09 -16.44 -17.84
C THR A 307 -1.40 -16.20 -17.72
N THR A 308 -2.13 -17.04 -16.98
CA THR A 308 -3.60 -17.01 -16.90
C THR A 308 -4.08 -16.86 -15.47
N HIS A 309 -5.27 -16.31 -15.34
CA HIS A 309 -6.03 -16.21 -14.09
C HIS A 309 -7.50 -16.57 -14.35
N GLY A 310 -8.34 -16.47 -13.32
CA GLY A 310 -9.76 -16.73 -13.40
C GLY A 310 -10.20 -18.03 -12.71
N PHE A 311 -11.47 -18.37 -12.84
CA PHE A 311 -12.11 -19.46 -12.11
C PHE A 311 -11.38 -20.81 -12.26
N TRP A 312 -10.92 -21.14 -13.48
CA TRP A 312 -10.28 -22.42 -13.78
C TRP A 312 -8.77 -22.46 -13.47
N ALA A 313 -8.15 -21.32 -13.23
CA ALA A 313 -6.73 -21.25 -12.91
C ALA A 313 -6.51 -21.35 -11.40
N GLN A 314 -6.01 -22.49 -10.94
CA GLN A 314 -5.64 -22.70 -9.54
C GLN A 314 -4.53 -21.72 -9.15
N GLY A 315 -4.73 -20.99 -8.04
CA GLY A 315 -3.85 -19.90 -7.61
C GLY A 315 -4.43 -18.50 -7.82
N SER A 316 -5.39 -18.32 -8.74
CA SER A 316 -6.00 -17.00 -9.02
C SER A 316 -6.71 -16.37 -7.82
N SER A 317 -7.07 -17.14 -6.80
CA SER A 317 -7.62 -16.59 -5.55
C SER A 317 -6.57 -16.18 -4.53
N GLU A 318 -5.29 -16.41 -4.79
CA GLU A 318 -4.21 -16.24 -3.84
C GLU A 318 -3.57 -14.87 -4.01
N ILE A 319 -3.84 -14.02 -3.04
CA ILE A 319 -3.34 -12.65 -3.02
C ILE A 319 -2.49 -12.40 -1.78
N TRP A 320 -1.95 -11.21 -1.69
CA TRP A 320 -1.11 -10.73 -0.62
C TRP A 320 -1.47 -9.28 -0.29
N MET A 321 -0.96 -8.77 0.82
CA MET A 321 -1.10 -7.38 1.22
C MET A 321 0.13 -6.95 2.01
N ALA A 322 0.55 -5.72 1.80
CA ALA A 322 1.51 -5.03 2.63
C ALA A 322 0.89 -3.75 3.19
N VAL A 323 1.22 -3.41 4.42
CA VAL A 323 0.75 -2.19 5.08
C VAL A 323 1.88 -1.56 5.86
N LEU A 324 2.04 -0.24 5.72
CA LEU A 324 3.08 0.57 6.33
C LEU A 324 2.49 1.92 6.73
N GLY A 325 2.65 2.33 7.97
CA GLY A 325 2.11 3.61 8.44
C GLY A 325 2.31 3.84 9.94
N PRO A 326 1.93 5.02 10.45
CA PRO A 326 2.24 5.44 11.81
C PRO A 326 1.57 4.58 12.89
N GLU A 327 0.38 4.04 12.62
CA GLU A 327 -0.36 3.20 13.57
C GLU A 327 -0.07 1.70 13.38
N ILE A 328 0.77 1.34 12.42
CA ILE A 328 1.06 -0.05 12.08
C ILE A 328 2.29 -0.52 12.87
N GLN A 329 2.09 -1.47 13.78
CA GLN A 329 3.23 -2.10 14.46
C GLN A 329 4.09 -2.84 13.42
N ALA A 330 5.35 -2.47 13.34
CA ALA A 330 6.32 -3.16 12.51
C ALA A 330 6.52 -4.61 12.98
N GLU A 331 6.29 -5.57 12.08
CA GLU A 331 6.48 -7.01 12.34
C GLU A 331 7.06 -7.71 11.11
N GLY A 332 7.14 -6.98 9.98
CA GLY A 332 7.65 -7.55 8.73
C GLY A 332 6.74 -8.62 8.15
N GLU A 333 7.34 -9.68 7.69
CA GLU A 333 6.64 -10.84 7.14
C GLU A 333 5.88 -11.60 8.23
N ILE A 334 4.56 -11.65 8.12
CA ILE A 334 3.71 -12.35 9.09
C ILE A 334 3.83 -13.86 8.90
N ARG A 335 4.45 -14.53 9.88
CA ARG A 335 4.70 -15.97 9.87
C ARG A 335 3.66 -16.79 10.63
N SER A 336 2.79 -16.14 11.38
CA SER A 336 1.69 -16.82 12.06
C SER A 336 0.63 -17.28 11.05
N ARG A 337 0.09 -18.48 11.27
CA ARG A 337 -1.02 -18.99 10.47
C ARG A 337 -2.23 -18.07 10.60
N GLY A 338 -2.89 -17.81 9.48
CA GLY A 338 -4.05 -16.94 9.44
C GLY A 338 -4.73 -16.95 8.08
N GLN A 339 -5.97 -16.43 8.06
CA GLN A 339 -6.74 -16.26 6.84
C GLN A 339 -7.36 -14.87 6.81
N ALA A 340 -6.98 -14.08 5.82
CA ALA A 340 -7.61 -12.82 5.47
C ALA A 340 -8.27 -12.92 4.08
N TYR A 341 -9.17 -11.99 3.81
CA TYR A 341 -9.90 -11.94 2.54
C TYR A 341 -9.94 -10.52 1.99
N GLN A 342 -9.88 -10.40 0.66
CA GLN A 342 -9.93 -9.13 -0.05
C GLN A 342 -11.18 -8.31 0.30
N LYS A 343 -12.33 -8.95 0.47
CA LYS A 343 -13.58 -8.30 0.88
C LYS A 343 -13.52 -7.52 2.21
N GLN A 344 -12.47 -7.72 2.99
CA GLN A 344 -12.26 -6.99 4.25
C GLN A 344 -11.59 -5.63 4.02
N LEU A 345 -11.00 -5.41 2.82
CA LEU A 345 -10.18 -4.23 2.57
C LEU A 345 -10.97 -2.93 2.58
N ALA A 346 -12.20 -2.91 2.05
CA ALA A 346 -13.05 -1.71 2.11
C ALA A 346 -13.25 -1.22 3.54
N ALA A 347 -13.62 -2.11 4.45
CA ALA A 347 -13.77 -1.80 5.88
C ALA A 347 -12.42 -1.44 6.54
N THR A 348 -11.33 -2.07 6.09
CA THR A 348 -9.97 -1.79 6.59
C THR A 348 -9.52 -0.39 6.23
N MET A 349 -9.70 0.04 4.98
CA MET A 349 -9.38 1.39 4.49
C MET A 349 -10.10 2.47 5.30
N ALA A 350 -11.41 2.33 5.48
CA ALA A 350 -12.21 3.27 6.28
C ALA A 350 -11.78 3.28 7.75
N THR A 351 -11.47 2.10 8.32
CA THR A 351 -11.01 2.00 9.72
C THR A 351 -9.65 2.65 9.93
N LEU A 352 -8.71 2.51 8.98
CA LEU A 352 -7.40 3.16 9.05
C LEU A 352 -7.51 4.69 9.11
N LEU A 353 -8.49 5.25 8.43
CA LEU A 353 -8.77 6.70 8.45
C LEU A 353 -9.63 7.14 9.65
N GLY A 354 -10.01 6.20 10.53
CA GLY A 354 -10.87 6.50 11.69
C GLY A 354 -12.33 6.79 11.33
N ASP A 355 -12.73 6.47 10.11
CA ASP A 355 -14.09 6.62 9.59
C ASP A 355 -14.69 5.22 9.31
N PRO A 356 -15.16 4.51 10.36
CA PRO A 356 -15.67 3.15 10.20
C PRO A 356 -16.89 3.14 9.27
N PRO A 357 -17.05 2.09 8.46
CA PRO A 357 -18.13 2.02 7.49
C PRO A 357 -19.49 2.15 8.15
N ALA A 358 -20.37 2.93 7.52
CA ALA A 358 -21.74 3.15 7.96
C ALA A 358 -22.53 1.83 8.10
N PRO A 359 -23.53 1.75 8.99
CA PRO A 359 -24.43 0.60 9.08
C PRO A 359 -25.05 0.28 7.71
N GLY A 360 -24.85 -0.95 7.23
CA GLY A 360 -25.30 -1.38 5.91
C GLY A 360 -24.24 -1.35 4.81
N HIS A 361 -23.04 -0.78 5.05
CA HIS A 361 -21.90 -0.95 4.18
C HIS A 361 -21.32 -2.37 4.29
N PRO A 362 -20.70 -2.89 3.23
CA PRO A 362 -20.58 -4.30 2.95
C PRO A 362 -19.96 -5.15 4.06
N PRO A 363 -20.29 -6.44 4.04
CA PRO A 363 -20.02 -7.38 5.10
C PRO A 363 -18.56 -7.84 5.12
N GLY A 364 -17.67 -7.04 5.61
CA GLY A 364 -16.31 -7.44 5.90
C GLY A 364 -15.90 -6.80 7.22
N ARG A 365 -15.60 -7.59 8.23
CA ARG A 365 -14.90 -7.01 9.39
C ARG A 365 -13.53 -6.55 8.92
N ALA A 366 -13.15 -5.31 9.26
CA ALA A 366 -11.82 -4.78 8.99
C ALA A 366 -10.73 -5.72 9.50
N ILE A 367 -9.64 -5.82 8.77
CA ILE A 367 -8.41 -6.43 9.26
C ILE A 367 -7.87 -5.49 10.34
N ARG A 368 -7.68 -6.01 11.54
CA ARG A 368 -7.12 -5.23 12.65
C ARG A 368 -5.62 -5.41 12.68
N PHE A 369 -4.92 -4.31 12.70
CA PHE A 369 -3.48 -4.29 12.89
C PHE A 369 -3.18 -4.01 14.36
N PRO A 370 -2.21 -4.70 14.99
CA PRO A 370 -1.70 -4.29 16.29
C PRO A 370 -1.17 -2.86 16.20
N ALA A 371 -1.50 -2.05 17.20
CA ALA A 371 -1.02 -0.66 17.27
C ALA A 371 0.51 -0.62 17.41
N ALA A 372 1.14 0.37 16.80
CA ALA A 372 2.55 0.66 17.02
C ALA A 372 2.79 0.87 18.53
N ARG A 373 3.83 0.25 19.08
CA ARG A 373 4.21 0.47 20.48
C ARG A 373 4.82 1.86 20.62
N PRO A 374 4.53 2.57 21.74
CA PRO A 374 5.23 3.82 22.03
C PRO A 374 6.75 3.60 22.02
N VAL A 375 7.49 4.58 21.52
CA VAL A 375 8.96 4.50 21.38
C VAL A 375 9.65 4.24 22.70
N ASP A 376 9.04 4.66 23.82
CA ASP A 376 9.57 4.51 25.19
C ASP A 376 9.65 3.04 25.67
N GLU A 377 8.83 2.13 25.13
CA GLU A 377 8.92 0.70 25.47
C GLU A 377 10.02 -0.05 24.70
N LEU A 378 10.56 0.53 23.62
CA LEU A 378 11.64 -0.07 22.82
C LEU A 378 13.03 0.22 23.40
N ALA A 379 13.16 1.30 24.18
CA ALA A 379 14.41 1.69 24.85
C ALA A 379 14.67 0.96 26.16
N ALA A 380 13.69 0.20 26.66
CA ALA A 380 13.75 -0.49 27.96
C ALA A 380 14.12 -1.99 27.89
N LYS A 381 14.57 -2.48 26.72
CA LYS A 381 15.12 -3.82 26.51
C LYS A 381 16.53 -3.75 25.96
#